data_b292efd74a098d3a7a970c643e0bd88c
#
_entry.id   b292efd74a098d3a7a970c643e0bd88c
#
_cell.length_a   1.000
_cell.length_b   1.000
_cell.length_c   1.000
_cell.angle_alpha   90.00
_cell.angle_beta   90.00
_cell.angle_gamma   90.00
#
_symmetry.space_group_name_H-M   'P 1'
#
loop_
_entity.id
_entity.type
_entity.pdbx_description
1 polymer ?
#
loop_
_entity_poly.entity_id
_entity_poly.type
_entity_poly.pdbx_seq_one_letter_code
_entity_poly.pdbx_strand_id
1 'polypeptide(L)'
;MPAVAGTPVIVAGGGIGGLAAALALARRGFAVKVLEQAAEIGEIGAGVQLAPNAFAAFDALGVGEQARGRAVFNERMVMLDATDASTVAEIPLGDAFRARFANPYAVIHRADVHQSLLDGVQAHGGIELLTSTRVLRAEQSADGVTVFDALGRGHRGAALIGCDGVKSAVRAQLVGDPVRVSGHVVYRAVVDAGEFPKDLAWNAAAVWAGPDCHLVHYPLRGGEQYNVVVTFHSRDTETWGVREGGQEEVLSYFGGICDSARQLLHLPKSWKRWATADRAPIERWSEGRVTLLGDAAHPMLQYLAQGACMALEDAATLGEALRVSGDDLPAAFGLYERARVARTARVVLLTREMGRLYHAKGVERLVRNDLWKGRSPERFYDALEWLYGWRVEACLAGLDARPGAGRR
;
A
#
# COMPACT_ATOMS: atom_id res chain seq x y z
N MET A 1 -10.66 -25.07 -16.73
CA MET A 1 -12.01 -25.30 -16.16
C MET A 1 -12.93 -24.26 -16.75
N PRO A 2 -14.13 -24.60 -17.19
CA PRO A 2 -15.02 -23.59 -17.73
C PRO A 2 -15.35 -22.57 -16.63
N ALA A 3 -15.25 -21.29 -16.99
CA ALA A 3 -15.76 -20.19 -16.17
C ALA A 3 -17.19 -20.53 -15.70
N VAL A 4 -17.51 -20.21 -14.46
CA VAL A 4 -18.91 -20.16 -14.02
C VAL A 4 -19.60 -19.20 -14.97
N ALA A 5 -20.24 -19.75 -15.98
CA ALA A 5 -20.91 -18.99 -17.04
C ALA A 5 -22.00 -18.14 -16.38
N GLY A 6 -21.84 -16.82 -16.30
CA GLY A 6 -22.95 -15.93 -16.20
C GLY A 6 -22.91 -14.82 -15.19
N THR A 7 -22.47 -15.01 -13.94
CA THR A 7 -22.58 -13.95 -12.90
C THR A 7 -21.19 -13.49 -12.45
N PRO A 8 -20.78 -12.24 -12.72
CA PRO A 8 -19.44 -11.77 -12.41
C PRO A 8 -19.22 -11.63 -10.91
N VAL A 9 -17.99 -11.73 -10.45
CA VAL A 9 -17.58 -11.19 -9.13
C VAL A 9 -17.41 -9.69 -9.26
N ILE A 10 -18.03 -8.93 -8.35
CA ILE A 10 -17.96 -7.47 -8.34
C ILE A 10 -16.77 -7.03 -7.48
N VAL A 11 -15.99 -6.10 -8.01
CA VAL A 11 -14.91 -5.40 -7.27
C VAL A 11 -15.30 -3.94 -7.16
N ALA A 12 -15.45 -3.44 -5.94
CA ALA A 12 -15.72 -2.03 -5.67
C ALA A 12 -14.41 -1.25 -5.52
N GLY A 13 -14.10 -0.39 -6.49
CA GLY A 13 -12.88 0.41 -6.57
C GLY A 13 -11.89 -0.09 -7.62
N GLY A 14 -11.39 0.82 -8.45
CA GLY A 14 -10.41 0.59 -9.53
C GLY A 14 -8.98 1.02 -9.19
N GLY A 15 -8.64 1.19 -7.91
CA GLY A 15 -7.27 1.45 -7.44
C GLY A 15 -6.36 0.21 -7.51
N ILE A 16 -5.14 0.33 -6.99
CA ILE A 16 -4.12 -0.75 -7.00
C ILE A 16 -4.71 -2.08 -6.48
N GLY A 17 -5.37 -2.06 -5.32
CA GLY A 17 -5.96 -3.27 -4.73
C GLY A 17 -7.08 -3.86 -5.57
N GLY A 18 -7.94 -3.02 -6.16
CA GLY A 18 -9.07 -3.48 -6.97
C GLY A 18 -8.64 -4.08 -8.30
N LEU A 19 -7.71 -3.45 -9.03
CA LEU A 19 -7.17 -4.02 -10.26
C LEU A 19 -6.39 -5.31 -9.99
N ALA A 20 -5.63 -5.38 -8.89
CA ALA A 20 -4.94 -6.58 -8.47
C ALA A 20 -5.92 -7.71 -8.12
N ALA A 21 -7.01 -7.42 -7.40
CA ALA A 21 -8.08 -8.38 -7.10
C ALA A 21 -8.78 -8.88 -8.37
N ALA A 22 -9.05 -7.97 -9.31
CA ALA A 22 -9.65 -8.32 -10.59
C ALA A 22 -8.77 -9.31 -11.40
N LEU A 23 -7.45 -9.05 -11.44
CA LEU A 23 -6.50 -9.97 -12.06
C LEU A 23 -6.47 -11.33 -11.35
N ALA A 24 -6.41 -11.35 -10.01
CA ALA A 24 -6.40 -12.58 -9.24
C ALA A 24 -7.63 -13.45 -9.52
N LEU A 25 -8.82 -12.86 -9.59
CA LEU A 25 -10.09 -13.53 -9.91
C LEU A 25 -10.11 -14.03 -11.36
N ALA A 26 -9.78 -13.16 -12.31
CA ALA A 26 -9.84 -13.49 -13.73
C ALA A 26 -8.86 -14.62 -14.10
N ARG A 27 -7.69 -14.65 -13.51
CA ARG A 27 -6.72 -15.75 -13.64
C ARG A 27 -7.21 -17.09 -13.07
N ARG A 28 -8.24 -17.06 -12.23
CA ARG A 28 -8.96 -18.27 -11.74
C ARG A 28 -10.19 -18.60 -12.54
N GLY A 29 -10.44 -17.88 -13.64
CA GLY A 29 -11.55 -18.14 -14.57
C GLY A 29 -12.87 -17.44 -14.21
N PHE A 30 -12.89 -16.57 -13.21
CA PHE A 30 -14.08 -15.79 -12.90
C PHE A 30 -14.25 -14.63 -13.88
N ALA A 31 -15.50 -14.36 -14.30
CA ALA A 31 -15.85 -13.10 -14.89
C ALA A 31 -15.82 -12.01 -13.80
N VAL A 32 -15.28 -10.84 -14.10
CA VAL A 32 -15.09 -9.77 -13.12
C VAL A 32 -15.69 -8.47 -13.62
N LYS A 33 -16.35 -7.74 -12.73
CA LYS A 33 -16.84 -6.39 -12.97
C LYS A 33 -16.27 -5.44 -11.93
N VAL A 34 -15.43 -4.50 -12.35
CA VAL A 34 -14.85 -3.45 -11.49
C VAL A 34 -15.72 -2.21 -11.58
N LEU A 35 -16.17 -1.69 -10.45
CA LEU A 35 -16.94 -0.45 -10.33
C LEU A 35 -16.06 0.65 -9.75
N GLU A 36 -15.71 1.65 -10.55
CA GLU A 36 -14.84 2.76 -10.15
C GLU A 36 -15.61 4.09 -10.13
N GLN A 37 -15.46 4.85 -9.04
CA GLN A 37 -16.16 6.12 -8.84
C GLN A 37 -15.64 7.25 -9.73
N ALA A 38 -14.35 7.24 -10.08
CA ALA A 38 -13.75 8.23 -10.95
C ALA A 38 -14.25 8.10 -12.39
N ALA A 39 -14.28 9.21 -13.13
CA ALA A 39 -14.65 9.21 -14.53
C ALA A 39 -13.60 8.52 -15.41
N GLU A 40 -12.35 8.59 -15.00
CA GLU A 40 -11.22 7.94 -15.66
C GLU A 40 -10.46 7.08 -14.65
N ILE A 41 -9.98 5.92 -15.13
CA ILE A 41 -9.15 5.04 -14.31
C ILE A 41 -7.73 5.58 -14.34
N GLY A 42 -7.27 6.08 -13.19
CA GLY A 42 -5.94 6.66 -13.06
C GLY A 42 -5.61 6.93 -11.60
N GLU A 43 -4.36 7.27 -11.36
CA GLU A 43 -3.86 7.64 -10.03
C GLU A 43 -3.15 8.98 -10.10
N ILE A 44 -3.47 9.86 -9.16
CA ILE A 44 -2.75 11.12 -8.96
C ILE A 44 -1.49 10.77 -8.17
N GLY A 45 -0.30 10.99 -8.77
CA GLY A 45 0.90 10.34 -8.36
C GLY A 45 1.99 11.17 -7.70
N ALA A 46 2.48 10.61 -6.64
CA ALA A 46 3.83 10.74 -6.10
C ALA A 46 4.48 9.36 -6.18
N GLY A 47 5.77 9.26 -5.81
CA GLY A 47 6.45 7.97 -5.72
C GLY A 47 5.85 7.08 -4.63
N VAL A 48 5.98 5.78 -4.84
CA VAL A 48 5.76 4.73 -3.83
C VAL A 48 6.98 3.81 -3.79
N GLN A 49 7.17 3.17 -2.67
CA GLN A 49 8.24 2.19 -2.48
C GLN A 49 7.62 0.80 -2.56
N LEU A 50 8.30 -0.10 -3.25
CA LEU A 50 7.90 -1.50 -3.44
C LEU A 50 8.98 -2.42 -2.88
N ALA A 51 8.63 -3.16 -1.85
CA ALA A 51 9.50 -4.14 -1.23
C ALA A 51 9.42 -5.50 -1.93
N PRO A 52 10.32 -6.46 -1.63
CA PRO A 52 10.35 -7.79 -2.26
C PRO A 52 9.02 -8.54 -2.29
N ASN A 53 8.22 -8.41 -1.24
CA ASN A 53 6.88 -9.00 -1.14
C ASN A 53 5.90 -8.47 -2.21
N ALA A 54 6.01 -7.21 -2.59
CA ALA A 54 5.20 -6.64 -3.66
C ALA A 54 5.53 -7.28 -5.02
N PHE A 55 6.83 -7.47 -5.32
CA PHE A 55 7.23 -8.12 -6.58
C PHE A 55 6.82 -9.59 -6.63
N ALA A 56 6.89 -10.32 -5.49
CA ALA A 56 6.35 -11.68 -5.40
C ALA A 56 4.85 -11.71 -5.72
N ALA A 57 4.09 -10.73 -5.24
CA ALA A 57 2.66 -10.61 -5.54
C ALA A 57 2.41 -10.22 -7.01
N PHE A 58 3.16 -9.28 -7.59
CA PHE A 58 3.07 -8.94 -9.02
C PHE A 58 3.34 -10.14 -9.94
N ASP A 59 4.31 -10.98 -9.59
CA ASP A 59 4.62 -12.20 -10.34
C ASP A 59 3.44 -13.18 -10.29
N ALA A 60 2.85 -13.39 -9.12
CA ALA A 60 1.65 -14.21 -8.96
C ALA A 60 0.44 -13.66 -9.74
N LEU A 61 0.32 -12.35 -9.87
CA LEU A 61 -0.71 -11.66 -10.65
C LEU A 61 -0.42 -11.62 -12.16
N GLY A 62 0.81 -11.99 -12.59
CA GLY A 62 1.21 -12.05 -13.99
C GLY A 62 1.59 -10.71 -14.61
N VAL A 63 1.90 -9.71 -13.80
CA VAL A 63 2.28 -8.34 -14.24
C VAL A 63 3.66 -7.92 -13.68
N GLY A 64 4.47 -8.88 -13.24
CA GLY A 64 5.77 -8.62 -12.62
C GLY A 64 6.76 -7.93 -13.55
N GLU A 65 6.81 -8.34 -14.81
CA GLU A 65 7.72 -7.72 -15.82
C GLU A 65 7.34 -6.27 -16.11
N GLN A 66 6.05 -5.96 -16.25
CA GLN A 66 5.56 -4.60 -16.46
C GLN A 66 5.92 -3.68 -15.30
N ALA A 67 5.76 -4.17 -14.06
CA ALA A 67 6.11 -3.42 -12.86
C ALA A 67 7.63 -3.19 -12.77
N ARG A 68 8.46 -4.21 -13.05
CA ARG A 68 9.92 -4.09 -13.04
C ARG A 68 10.43 -3.12 -14.09
N GLY A 69 9.85 -3.13 -15.30
CA GLY A 69 10.25 -2.24 -16.39
C GLY A 69 10.03 -0.75 -16.10
N ARG A 70 9.18 -0.41 -15.11
CA ARG A 70 8.86 0.98 -14.70
C ARG A 70 9.51 1.38 -13.38
N ALA A 71 10.13 0.45 -12.68
CA ALA A 71 10.70 0.66 -11.35
C ALA A 71 12.16 1.14 -11.40
N VAL A 72 12.57 1.89 -10.39
CA VAL A 72 13.98 2.19 -10.11
C VAL A 72 14.43 1.32 -8.95
N PHE A 73 15.39 0.45 -9.19
CA PHE A 73 15.96 -0.43 -8.17
C PHE A 73 17.00 0.33 -7.36
N ASN A 74 16.74 0.51 -6.07
CA ASN A 74 17.64 1.23 -5.20
C ASN A 74 18.84 0.36 -4.80
N GLU A 75 19.97 1.01 -4.58
CA GLU A 75 21.21 0.38 -4.09
C GLU A 75 21.20 0.23 -2.56
N ARG A 76 20.49 1.11 -1.88
CA ARG A 76 20.38 1.12 -0.41
C ARG A 76 19.12 1.82 0.09
N MET A 77 18.70 1.47 1.30
CA MET A 77 17.88 2.32 2.15
C MET A 77 18.78 3.00 3.16
N VAL A 78 18.59 4.28 3.41
CA VAL A 78 19.38 5.02 4.39
C VAL A 78 18.49 5.88 5.27
N MET A 79 18.76 5.84 6.57
CA MET A 79 18.17 6.78 7.53
C MET A 79 19.27 7.72 8.05
N LEU A 80 19.01 9.00 7.97
CA LEU A 80 19.85 10.06 8.47
C LEU A 80 19.13 10.78 9.62
N ASP A 81 19.89 11.28 10.53
CA ASP A 81 19.38 12.26 11.49
C ASP A 81 19.26 13.61 10.78
N ALA A 82 18.04 14.15 10.72
CA ALA A 82 17.79 15.42 10.04
C ALA A 82 18.46 16.61 10.71
N THR A 83 18.93 16.50 11.96
CA THR A 83 19.50 17.61 12.72
C THR A 83 20.96 17.86 12.37
N ASP A 84 21.72 16.78 12.07
CA ASP A 84 23.18 16.88 11.88
C ASP A 84 23.70 16.08 10.65
N ALA A 85 22.78 15.49 9.88
CA ALA A 85 23.08 14.63 8.72
C ALA A 85 23.86 13.34 9.05
N SER A 86 23.99 12.97 10.32
CA SER A 86 24.64 11.70 10.66
C SER A 86 23.84 10.50 10.21
N THR A 87 24.53 9.46 9.74
CA THR A 87 23.88 8.19 9.34
C THR A 87 23.44 7.42 10.58
N VAL A 88 22.14 7.17 10.69
CA VAL A 88 21.52 6.38 11.76
C VAL A 88 21.48 4.90 11.40
N ALA A 89 21.12 4.59 10.15
CA ALA A 89 21.05 3.22 9.64
C ALA A 89 21.25 3.21 8.13
N GLU A 90 21.92 2.18 7.64
CA GLU A 90 22.04 1.92 6.20
C GLU A 90 21.82 0.41 5.94
N ILE A 91 20.98 0.11 4.94
CA ILE A 91 20.64 -1.25 4.55
C ILE A 91 21.00 -1.39 3.07
N PRO A 92 22.08 -2.11 2.71
CA PRO A 92 22.43 -2.42 1.33
C PRO A 92 21.34 -3.27 0.67
N LEU A 93 21.03 -2.99 -0.61
CA LEU A 93 19.97 -3.68 -1.37
C LEU A 93 20.55 -4.46 -2.58
N GLY A 94 21.85 -4.74 -2.54
CA GLY A 94 22.57 -5.46 -3.57
C GLY A 94 22.29 -6.98 -3.58
N ASP A 95 23.29 -7.76 -4.05
CA ASP A 95 23.13 -9.19 -4.31
C ASP A 95 22.77 -10.01 -3.07
N ALA A 96 23.35 -9.70 -1.89
CA ALA A 96 23.04 -10.39 -0.64
C ALA A 96 21.55 -10.20 -0.23
N PHE A 97 21.02 -8.98 -0.41
CA PHE A 97 19.60 -8.69 -0.18
C PHE A 97 18.71 -9.47 -1.16
N ARG A 98 19.05 -9.43 -2.45
CA ARG A 98 18.28 -10.15 -3.49
C ARG A 98 18.36 -11.66 -3.30
N ALA A 99 19.51 -12.20 -2.89
CA ALA A 99 19.63 -13.63 -2.56
C ALA A 99 18.74 -14.01 -1.36
N ARG A 100 18.66 -13.16 -0.34
CA ARG A 100 17.82 -13.40 0.84
C ARG A 100 16.33 -13.34 0.52
N PHE A 101 15.88 -12.31 -0.19
CA PHE A 101 14.46 -12.02 -0.39
C PHE A 101 13.93 -12.41 -1.78
N ALA A 102 14.77 -12.95 -2.67
CA ALA A 102 14.47 -13.38 -4.05
C ALA A 102 13.96 -12.26 -4.98
N ASN A 103 13.71 -11.07 -4.47
CA ASN A 103 13.23 -9.92 -5.20
C ASN A 103 13.97 -8.65 -4.77
N PRO A 104 14.05 -7.63 -5.64
CA PRO A 104 14.66 -6.35 -5.31
C PRO A 104 13.73 -5.50 -4.42
N TYR A 105 14.32 -4.44 -3.87
CA TYR A 105 13.59 -3.27 -3.38
C TYR A 105 13.63 -2.19 -4.45
N ALA A 106 12.53 -1.50 -4.66
CA ALA A 106 12.44 -0.48 -5.70
C ALA A 106 11.55 0.69 -5.27
N VAL A 107 11.68 1.77 -6.03
CA VAL A 107 10.78 2.92 -6.00
C VAL A 107 10.17 3.08 -7.39
N ILE A 108 8.93 3.55 -7.45
CA ILE A 108 8.19 3.67 -8.70
C ILE A 108 7.20 4.82 -8.58
N HIS A 109 6.84 5.45 -9.69
CA HIS A 109 5.74 6.41 -9.69
C HIS A 109 4.41 5.66 -9.48
N ARG A 110 3.53 6.16 -8.61
CA ARG A 110 2.27 5.47 -8.25
C ARG A 110 1.38 5.20 -9.46
N ALA A 111 1.33 6.13 -10.41
CA ALA A 111 0.60 5.94 -11.65
C ALA A 111 1.19 4.79 -12.49
N ASP A 112 2.51 4.55 -12.44
CA ASP A 112 3.16 3.48 -13.19
C ASP A 112 2.89 2.09 -12.56
N VAL A 113 2.71 2.02 -11.22
CA VAL A 113 2.18 0.81 -10.55
C VAL A 113 0.77 0.50 -11.04
N HIS A 114 -0.08 1.51 -11.01
CA HIS A 114 -1.47 1.38 -11.42
C HIS A 114 -1.59 0.99 -12.90
N GLN A 115 -0.78 1.63 -13.78
CA GLN A 115 -0.74 1.32 -15.20
C GLN A 115 -0.28 -0.13 -15.47
N SER A 116 0.68 -0.64 -14.69
CA SER A 116 1.12 -2.04 -14.84
C SER A 116 -0.01 -3.04 -14.56
N LEU A 117 -0.85 -2.75 -13.58
CA LEU A 117 -2.05 -3.56 -13.28
C LEU A 117 -3.13 -3.37 -14.36
N LEU A 118 -3.36 -2.12 -14.79
CA LEU A 118 -4.36 -1.80 -15.81
C LEU A 118 -4.04 -2.47 -17.15
N ASP A 119 -2.77 -2.46 -17.56
CA ASP A 119 -2.33 -3.17 -18.78
C ASP A 119 -2.64 -4.67 -18.68
N GLY A 120 -2.39 -5.28 -17.52
CA GLY A 120 -2.75 -6.67 -17.26
C GLY A 120 -4.26 -6.92 -17.34
N VAL A 121 -5.06 -6.04 -16.76
CA VAL A 121 -6.53 -6.09 -16.80
C VAL A 121 -7.05 -5.96 -18.22
N GLN A 122 -6.52 -5.04 -19.01
CA GLN A 122 -6.92 -4.81 -20.41
C GLN A 122 -6.54 -5.99 -21.32
N ALA A 123 -5.39 -6.61 -21.03
CA ALA A 123 -4.96 -7.81 -21.76
C ALA A 123 -5.81 -9.05 -21.45
N HIS A 124 -6.56 -9.04 -20.34
CA HIS A 124 -7.39 -10.18 -19.90
C HIS A 124 -8.86 -9.99 -20.28
N GLY A 125 -9.36 -10.65 -21.32
CA GLY A 125 -10.69 -10.43 -21.89
C GLY A 125 -11.92 -10.70 -20.99
N GLY A 126 -11.72 -11.09 -19.72
CA GLY A 126 -12.79 -11.44 -18.76
C GLY A 126 -13.09 -10.40 -17.70
N ILE A 127 -12.55 -9.17 -17.83
CA ILE A 127 -12.70 -8.08 -16.83
C ILE A 127 -13.41 -6.89 -17.48
N GLU A 128 -14.58 -6.53 -16.94
CA GLU A 128 -15.33 -5.35 -17.32
C GLU A 128 -14.98 -4.20 -16.35
N LEU A 129 -14.62 -3.03 -16.88
CA LEU A 129 -14.34 -1.81 -16.11
C LEU A 129 -15.49 -0.81 -16.31
N LEU A 130 -16.16 -0.42 -15.23
CA LEU A 130 -17.20 0.62 -15.21
C LEU A 130 -16.75 1.81 -14.39
N THR A 131 -16.42 2.91 -15.04
CA THR A 131 -16.11 4.19 -14.42
C THR A 131 -17.38 4.97 -14.05
N SER A 132 -17.24 6.11 -13.36
CA SER A 132 -18.37 6.93 -12.88
C SER A 132 -19.42 6.11 -12.12
N THR A 133 -18.99 5.06 -11.40
CA THR A 133 -19.86 4.10 -10.71
C THR A 133 -19.42 3.94 -9.26
N ARG A 134 -19.92 4.85 -8.40
CA ARG A 134 -19.61 4.83 -6.97
C ARG A 134 -20.52 3.86 -6.24
N VAL A 135 -19.94 2.85 -5.60
CA VAL A 135 -20.66 1.91 -4.73
C VAL A 135 -21.09 2.59 -3.43
N LEU A 136 -22.34 2.38 -3.01
CA LEU A 136 -22.88 2.90 -1.76
C LEU A 136 -23.24 1.80 -0.77
N ARG A 137 -23.81 0.68 -1.23
CA ARG A 137 -24.25 -0.43 -0.40
C ARG A 137 -24.36 -1.71 -1.20
N ALA A 138 -24.44 -2.83 -0.49
CA ALA A 138 -24.68 -4.13 -1.11
C ALA A 138 -25.74 -4.91 -0.29
N GLU A 139 -26.49 -5.72 -0.98
CA GLU A 139 -27.39 -6.72 -0.40
C GLU A 139 -26.91 -8.10 -0.84
N GLN A 140 -26.86 -9.07 0.06
CA GLN A 140 -26.47 -10.44 -0.27
C GLN A 140 -27.63 -11.42 -0.01
N SER A 141 -27.65 -12.49 -0.81
CA SER A 141 -28.56 -13.62 -0.70
C SER A 141 -27.77 -14.93 -0.75
N ALA A 142 -28.46 -16.06 -0.67
CA ALA A 142 -27.83 -17.36 -0.84
C ALA A 142 -27.12 -17.50 -2.20
N ASP A 143 -27.68 -16.89 -3.26
CA ASP A 143 -27.25 -17.07 -4.65
C ASP A 143 -26.29 -15.99 -5.18
N GLY A 144 -26.10 -14.88 -4.44
CA GLY A 144 -25.23 -13.80 -4.91
C GLY A 144 -25.37 -12.50 -4.13
N VAL A 145 -24.91 -11.43 -4.76
CA VAL A 145 -24.98 -10.07 -4.24
C VAL A 145 -25.63 -9.13 -5.25
N THR A 146 -26.27 -8.07 -4.74
CA THR A 146 -26.67 -6.91 -5.54
C THR A 146 -26.02 -5.67 -4.96
N VAL A 147 -25.13 -5.05 -5.74
CA VAL A 147 -24.39 -3.84 -5.35
C VAL A 147 -25.12 -2.63 -5.93
N PHE A 148 -25.40 -1.63 -5.11
CA PHE A 148 -26.10 -0.41 -5.52
C PHE A 148 -25.12 0.75 -5.61
N ASP A 149 -25.15 1.44 -6.76
CA ASP A 149 -24.35 2.63 -7.00
C ASP A 149 -25.06 3.93 -6.56
N ALA A 150 -24.35 5.05 -6.68
CA ALA A 150 -24.85 6.37 -6.29
C ALA A 150 -26.02 6.87 -7.14
N LEU A 151 -26.30 6.23 -8.27
CA LEU A 151 -27.45 6.52 -9.14
C LEU A 151 -28.63 5.57 -8.85
N GLY A 152 -28.51 4.69 -7.84
CA GLY A 152 -29.53 3.71 -7.48
C GLY A 152 -29.59 2.49 -8.40
N ARG A 153 -28.64 2.34 -9.33
CA ARG A 153 -28.59 1.16 -10.22
C ARG A 153 -28.07 -0.05 -9.47
N GLY A 154 -28.71 -1.18 -9.65
CA GLY A 154 -28.31 -2.46 -9.07
C GLY A 154 -27.41 -3.26 -10.02
N HIS A 155 -26.23 -3.68 -9.52
CA HIS A 155 -25.29 -4.53 -10.22
C HIS A 155 -25.28 -5.91 -9.56
N ARG A 156 -25.75 -6.94 -10.27
CA ARG A 156 -25.76 -8.33 -9.74
C ARG A 156 -24.42 -8.99 -9.90
N GLY A 157 -23.99 -9.73 -8.87
CA GLY A 157 -22.74 -10.48 -8.85
C GLY A 157 -22.82 -11.76 -8.07
N ALA A 158 -21.88 -12.67 -8.27
CA ALA A 158 -21.70 -13.88 -7.47
C ALA A 158 -21.17 -13.56 -6.06
N ALA A 159 -20.34 -12.52 -5.96
CA ALA A 159 -19.77 -12.01 -4.71
C ALA A 159 -19.31 -10.54 -4.89
N LEU A 160 -18.94 -9.88 -3.77
CA LEU A 160 -18.39 -8.53 -3.73
C LEU A 160 -17.05 -8.51 -3.00
N ILE A 161 -16.06 -7.85 -3.60
CA ILE A 161 -14.80 -7.49 -2.96
C ILE A 161 -14.75 -5.97 -2.81
N GLY A 162 -14.75 -5.48 -1.57
CA GLY A 162 -14.61 -4.06 -1.24
C GLY A 162 -13.16 -3.63 -1.30
N CYS A 163 -12.79 -2.89 -2.36
CA CYS A 163 -11.48 -2.29 -2.59
C CYS A 163 -11.60 -0.75 -2.66
N ASP A 164 -12.62 -0.18 -2.02
CA ASP A 164 -13.07 1.20 -2.12
C ASP A 164 -12.37 2.16 -1.13
N GLY A 165 -11.20 1.74 -0.66
CA GLY A 165 -10.23 2.57 0.05
C GLY A 165 -10.61 2.90 1.50
N VAL A 166 -9.91 3.87 2.08
CA VAL A 166 -10.05 4.25 3.51
C VAL A 166 -11.49 4.67 3.88
N LYS A 167 -12.25 5.26 2.95
CA LYS A 167 -13.67 5.64 3.13
C LYS A 167 -14.65 4.55 2.68
N SER A 168 -14.22 3.31 2.65
CA SER A 168 -14.99 2.18 2.15
C SER A 168 -16.45 2.19 2.64
N ALA A 169 -17.39 2.22 1.70
CA ALA A 169 -18.80 2.03 1.96
C ALA A 169 -19.11 0.57 2.32
N VAL A 170 -18.37 -0.38 1.70
CA VAL A 170 -18.48 -1.81 2.01
C VAL A 170 -18.05 -2.08 3.45
N ARG A 171 -16.90 -1.49 3.91
CA ARG A 171 -16.49 -1.60 5.31
C ARG A 171 -17.47 -0.95 6.27
N ALA A 172 -18.01 0.21 5.92
CA ALA A 172 -18.99 0.88 6.76
C ALA A 172 -20.22 0.01 7.00
N GLN A 173 -20.63 -0.78 6.02
CA GLN A 173 -21.74 -1.71 6.14
C GLN A 173 -21.38 -2.97 6.95
N LEU A 174 -20.19 -3.54 6.77
CA LEU A 174 -19.78 -4.77 7.44
C LEU A 174 -19.33 -4.55 8.89
N VAL A 175 -18.66 -3.42 9.17
CA VAL A 175 -17.95 -3.18 10.45
C VAL A 175 -18.48 -1.93 11.14
N GLY A 176 -18.66 -0.82 10.41
CA GLY A 176 -19.17 0.44 10.96
C GLY A 176 -18.19 1.21 11.85
N ASP A 177 -16.89 0.90 11.83
CA ASP A 177 -15.89 1.55 12.65
C ASP A 177 -15.48 2.94 12.11
N PRO A 178 -15.06 3.89 12.96
CA PRO A 178 -14.67 5.22 12.53
C PRO A 178 -13.26 5.24 11.91
N VAL A 179 -13.02 6.19 11.01
CA VAL A 179 -11.67 6.57 10.55
C VAL A 179 -10.94 7.28 11.70
N ARG A 180 -9.70 6.92 11.94
CA ARG A 180 -8.83 7.55 12.93
C ARG A 180 -7.86 8.50 12.23
N VAL A 181 -8.10 9.80 12.32
CA VAL A 181 -7.18 10.83 11.85
C VAL A 181 -5.94 10.82 12.75
N SER A 182 -4.76 10.69 12.16
CA SER A 182 -3.51 10.47 12.91
C SER A 182 -2.93 11.74 13.53
N GLY A 183 -3.35 12.91 13.07
CA GLY A 183 -2.72 14.18 13.35
C GLY A 183 -1.47 14.45 12.50
N HIS A 184 -1.04 13.48 11.69
CA HIS A 184 0.10 13.66 10.80
C HIS A 184 -0.34 14.18 9.44
N VAL A 185 0.44 15.11 8.91
CA VAL A 185 0.26 15.70 7.59
C VAL A 185 1.44 15.31 6.72
N VAL A 186 1.13 14.89 5.50
CA VAL A 186 2.11 14.51 4.48
C VAL A 186 2.02 15.48 3.31
N TYR A 187 3.14 16.06 2.95
CA TYR A 187 3.30 16.82 1.73
C TYR A 187 4.12 16.01 0.74
N ARG A 188 3.71 16.00 -0.51
CA ARG A 188 4.40 15.28 -1.58
C ARG A 188 4.60 16.16 -2.80
N ALA A 189 5.77 16.03 -3.41
CA ALA A 189 6.11 16.68 -4.65
C ALA A 189 7.05 15.81 -5.48
N VAL A 190 7.11 16.08 -6.76
CA VAL A 190 8.09 15.52 -7.69
C VAL A 190 8.91 16.68 -8.24
N VAL A 191 10.22 16.51 -8.28
CA VAL A 191 11.19 17.50 -8.74
C VAL A 191 11.99 16.89 -9.89
N ASP A 192 12.25 17.65 -10.94
CA ASP A 192 13.07 17.19 -12.05
C ASP A 192 14.54 17.05 -11.63
N ALA A 193 15.24 16.03 -12.12
CA ALA A 193 16.63 15.74 -11.75
C ALA A 193 17.59 16.90 -12.02
N GLY A 194 17.32 17.71 -13.05
CA GLY A 194 18.12 18.90 -13.35
C GLY A 194 18.07 20.00 -12.28
N GLU A 195 17.03 20.01 -11.46
CA GLU A 195 16.84 20.96 -10.34
C GLU A 195 17.28 20.33 -8.99
N PHE A 196 17.60 19.04 -8.96
CA PHE A 196 17.92 18.31 -7.71
C PHE A 196 19.41 18.45 -7.38
N PRO A 197 19.80 18.68 -6.09
CA PRO A 197 21.20 18.80 -5.69
C PRO A 197 22.00 17.54 -5.99
N LYS A 198 23.13 17.67 -6.70
CA LYS A 198 23.96 16.55 -7.16
C LYS A 198 24.52 15.71 -6.01
N ASP A 199 24.86 16.33 -4.90
CA ASP A 199 25.35 15.70 -3.68
C ASP A 199 24.30 14.89 -2.92
N LEU A 200 23.02 15.10 -3.22
CA LEU A 200 21.88 14.37 -2.66
C LEU A 200 21.16 13.48 -3.68
N ALA A 201 21.60 13.49 -4.93
CA ALA A 201 21.03 12.70 -6.02
C ALA A 201 21.44 11.21 -5.94
N TRP A 202 21.12 10.57 -4.83
CA TRP A 202 21.49 9.17 -4.56
C TRP A 202 20.49 8.19 -5.16
N ASN A 203 20.98 7.04 -5.63
CA ASN A 203 20.12 5.89 -5.91
C ASN A 203 19.75 5.17 -4.60
N ALA A 204 19.00 5.86 -3.74
CA ALA A 204 18.62 5.38 -2.42
C ALA A 204 17.21 5.80 -2.07
N ALA A 205 16.55 4.99 -1.24
CA ALA A 205 15.39 5.43 -0.49
C ALA A 205 15.90 6.07 0.81
N ALA A 206 15.96 7.39 0.86
CA ALA A 206 16.56 8.15 1.95
C ALA A 206 15.50 8.76 2.86
N VAL A 207 15.62 8.53 4.17
CA VAL A 207 14.77 9.09 5.23
C VAL A 207 15.62 10.00 6.10
N TRP A 208 15.19 11.22 6.30
CA TRP A 208 15.76 12.20 7.23
C TRP A 208 14.83 12.32 8.42
N ALA A 209 15.14 11.63 9.50
CA ALA A 209 14.32 11.58 10.70
C ALA A 209 14.68 12.72 11.66
N GLY A 210 13.71 13.55 12.01
CA GLY A 210 13.91 14.76 12.82
C GLY A 210 12.87 14.93 13.93
N PRO A 211 13.09 15.95 14.81
CA PRO A 211 12.15 16.23 15.88
C PRO A 211 10.75 16.59 15.33
N ASP A 212 9.74 15.79 15.66
CA ASP A 212 8.33 15.94 15.23
C ASP A 212 8.11 15.96 13.70
N CYS A 213 9.14 15.63 12.89
CA CYS A 213 9.07 15.65 11.43
C CYS A 213 10.01 14.62 10.79
N HIS A 214 9.78 14.30 9.53
CA HIS A 214 10.76 13.60 8.68
C HIS A 214 10.59 14.00 7.22
N LEU A 215 11.65 13.82 6.45
CA LEU A 215 11.67 14.01 5.01
C LEU A 215 12.14 12.72 4.36
N VAL A 216 11.57 12.37 3.21
CA VAL A 216 11.97 11.23 2.38
C VAL A 216 12.24 11.71 0.98
N HIS A 217 13.35 11.24 0.37
CA HIS A 217 13.56 11.44 -1.06
C HIS A 217 14.10 10.18 -1.71
N TYR A 218 13.81 10.01 -2.98
CA TYR A 218 14.29 8.92 -3.82
C TYR A 218 14.08 9.20 -5.32
N PRO A 219 14.88 8.59 -6.22
CA PRO A 219 14.72 8.78 -7.66
C PRO A 219 13.45 8.10 -8.18
N LEU A 220 12.92 8.62 -9.28
CA LEU A 220 11.81 8.05 -10.06
C LEU A 220 12.18 8.06 -11.55
N ARG A 221 11.50 7.22 -12.34
CA ARG A 221 11.60 7.19 -13.82
C ARG A 221 13.05 7.16 -14.30
N GLY A 222 13.79 6.15 -13.86
CA GLY A 222 15.20 5.99 -14.25
C GLY A 222 16.15 7.05 -13.68
N GLY A 223 15.70 7.87 -12.72
CA GLY A 223 16.49 8.97 -12.16
C GLY A 223 16.24 10.34 -12.83
N GLU A 224 15.28 10.42 -13.77
CA GLU A 224 14.88 11.68 -14.40
C GLU A 224 14.15 12.63 -13.44
N GLN A 225 13.58 12.07 -12.37
CA GLN A 225 12.81 12.80 -11.36
C GLN A 225 13.16 12.32 -9.96
N TYR A 226 12.91 13.17 -8.95
CA TYR A 226 13.01 12.83 -7.54
C TYR A 226 11.69 13.09 -6.84
N ASN A 227 11.25 12.09 -6.09
CA ASN A 227 10.13 12.25 -5.17
C ASN A 227 10.63 12.89 -3.88
N VAL A 228 9.94 13.91 -3.39
CA VAL A 228 10.18 14.55 -2.10
C VAL A 228 8.90 14.46 -1.29
N VAL A 229 9.00 13.83 -0.12
CA VAL A 229 7.89 13.66 0.82
C VAL A 229 8.30 14.24 2.16
N VAL A 230 7.49 15.09 2.72
CA VAL A 230 7.69 15.57 4.09
C VAL A 230 6.48 15.23 4.94
N THR A 231 6.74 14.88 6.20
CA THR A 231 5.70 14.55 7.16
C THR A 231 6.01 15.23 8.48
N PHE A 232 4.98 15.76 9.12
CA PHE A 232 5.07 16.34 10.44
C PHE A 232 3.77 16.10 11.22
N HIS A 233 3.85 16.23 12.53
CA HIS A 233 2.66 16.27 13.38
C HIS A 233 2.07 17.67 13.34
N SER A 234 0.81 17.80 12.89
CA SER A 234 0.13 19.10 12.81
C SER A 234 -0.09 19.70 14.19
N ARG A 235 0.02 21.03 14.27
CA ARG A 235 -0.36 21.82 15.45
C ARG A 235 -1.87 22.07 15.51
N ASP A 236 -2.56 21.82 14.38
CA ASP A 236 -4.00 22.03 14.24
C ASP A 236 -4.75 20.70 14.29
N THR A 237 -6.04 20.78 14.57
CA THR A 237 -6.94 19.63 14.43
C THR A 237 -7.19 19.36 12.96
N GLU A 238 -6.70 18.22 12.48
CA GLU A 238 -6.80 17.84 11.08
C GLU A 238 -8.12 17.14 10.74
N THR A 239 -8.63 17.47 9.57
CA THR A 239 -9.69 16.69 8.93
C THR A 239 -9.09 15.89 7.78
N TRP A 240 -9.35 14.60 7.73
CA TRP A 240 -8.82 13.75 6.67
C TRP A 240 -9.24 14.21 5.28
N GLY A 241 -8.27 14.39 4.40
CA GLY A 241 -8.48 14.86 3.03
C GLY A 241 -7.19 15.22 2.31
N VAL A 242 -7.38 15.61 1.04
CA VAL A 242 -6.30 16.07 0.13
C VAL A 242 -6.60 17.49 -0.30
N ARG A 243 -5.60 18.35 -0.26
CA ARG A 243 -5.67 19.74 -0.75
C ARG A 243 -4.33 20.21 -1.30
N GLU A 244 -4.31 21.35 -1.95
CA GLU A 244 -3.06 22.05 -2.24
C GLU A 244 -2.39 22.45 -0.93
N GLY A 245 -1.06 22.36 -0.89
CA GLY A 245 -0.24 22.70 0.26
C GLY A 245 0.65 23.91 0.01
N GLY A 246 0.93 24.67 1.06
CA GLY A 246 1.82 25.83 1.02
C GLY A 246 3.22 25.48 1.53
N GLN A 247 4.25 26.02 0.88
CA GLN A 247 5.65 25.88 1.28
C GLN A 247 5.93 26.48 2.67
N GLU A 248 5.27 27.59 3.02
CA GLU A 248 5.41 28.23 4.32
C GLU A 248 5.00 27.31 5.47
N GLU A 249 3.89 26.55 5.31
CA GLU A 249 3.47 25.56 6.29
C GLU A 249 4.57 24.52 6.48
N VAL A 250 5.11 23.94 5.39
CA VAL A 250 6.22 22.97 5.45
C VAL A 250 7.39 23.55 6.22
N LEU A 251 7.91 24.71 5.83
CA LEU A 251 9.09 25.31 6.44
C LEU A 251 8.89 25.60 7.94
N SER A 252 7.67 25.91 8.36
CA SER A 252 7.35 26.21 9.77
C SER A 252 7.52 25.02 10.71
N TYR A 253 7.45 23.77 10.17
CA TYR A 253 7.63 22.53 10.94
C TYR A 253 9.04 21.97 10.88
N PHE A 254 9.92 22.50 10.01
CA PHE A 254 11.26 21.97 9.78
C PHE A 254 12.38 22.93 10.27
N GLY A 255 12.10 23.73 11.30
CA GLY A 255 13.05 24.75 11.80
C GLY A 255 14.36 24.21 12.36
N GLY A 256 14.39 22.99 12.87
CA GLY A 256 15.56 22.42 13.58
C GLY A 256 16.38 21.41 12.76
N ILE A 257 16.28 21.41 11.41
CA ILE A 257 17.02 20.49 10.56
C ILE A 257 18.29 21.10 9.96
N CYS A 258 19.24 20.23 9.54
CA CYS A 258 20.49 20.65 8.89
C CYS A 258 20.26 21.22 7.49
N ASP A 259 21.25 21.93 6.97
CA ASP A 259 21.15 22.62 5.68
C ASP A 259 20.95 21.64 4.50
N SER A 260 21.59 20.47 4.53
CA SER A 260 21.41 19.44 3.50
C SER A 260 19.96 18.93 3.39
N ALA A 261 19.28 18.74 4.53
CA ALA A 261 17.87 18.38 4.52
C ALA A 261 16.99 19.58 4.15
N ARG A 262 17.33 20.78 4.63
CA ARG A 262 16.56 22.01 4.41
C ARG A 262 16.49 22.40 2.94
N GLN A 263 17.58 22.25 2.18
CA GLN A 263 17.58 22.62 0.76
C GLN A 263 16.54 21.81 -0.05
N LEU A 264 16.27 20.55 0.31
CA LEU A 264 15.26 19.72 -0.35
C LEU A 264 13.83 20.28 -0.19
N LEU A 265 13.56 21.03 0.86
CA LEU A 265 12.25 21.64 1.10
C LEU A 265 11.96 22.80 0.15
N HIS A 266 12.99 23.42 -0.41
CA HIS A 266 12.87 24.57 -1.30
C HIS A 266 12.75 24.20 -2.77
N LEU A 267 12.97 22.93 -3.14
CA LEU A 267 12.94 22.47 -4.52
C LEU A 267 11.54 22.43 -5.14
N PRO A 268 10.50 21.91 -4.42
CA PRO A 268 9.18 21.79 -5.01
C PRO A 268 8.53 23.14 -5.33
N LYS A 269 8.04 23.27 -6.57
CA LYS A 269 7.26 24.44 -7.03
C LYS A 269 5.82 24.40 -6.54
N SER A 270 5.31 23.20 -6.25
CA SER A 270 3.97 22.97 -5.71
C SER A 270 3.96 21.73 -4.84
N TRP A 271 3.05 21.71 -3.88
CA TRP A 271 2.89 20.62 -2.95
C TRP A 271 1.45 20.11 -2.94
N LYS A 272 1.28 18.80 -2.90
CA LYS A 272 0.02 18.18 -2.51
C LYS A 272 0.09 17.82 -1.03
N ARG A 273 -0.96 18.16 -0.28
CA ARG A 273 -1.07 17.98 1.16
C ARG A 273 -2.14 16.93 1.51
N TRP A 274 -1.77 15.96 2.31
CA TRP A 274 -2.68 14.95 2.85
C TRP A 274 -2.67 15.03 4.39
N ALA A 275 -3.84 15.15 5.00
CA ALA A 275 -4.01 14.77 6.40
C ALA A 275 -4.18 13.25 6.43
N THR A 276 -3.31 12.53 7.13
CA THR A 276 -3.28 11.07 7.10
C THR A 276 -4.22 10.45 8.13
N ALA A 277 -4.75 9.30 7.78
CA ALA A 277 -5.64 8.53 8.64
C ALA A 277 -5.37 7.03 8.47
N ASP A 278 -5.67 6.29 9.52
CA ASP A 278 -5.75 4.84 9.51
C ASP A 278 -7.06 4.37 10.16
N ARG A 279 -7.20 3.07 10.34
CA ARG A 279 -8.26 2.48 11.17
C ARG A 279 -7.63 1.47 12.12
N ALA A 280 -8.34 1.13 13.18
CA ALA A 280 -7.94 0.02 14.02
C ALA A 280 -7.99 -1.30 13.23
N PRO A 281 -7.02 -2.21 13.43
CA PRO A 281 -7.15 -3.56 12.89
C PRO A 281 -8.44 -4.22 13.36
N ILE A 282 -9.06 -4.96 12.46
CA ILE A 282 -10.30 -5.71 12.72
C ILE A 282 -10.06 -7.20 12.55
N GLU A 283 -10.77 -8.02 13.33
CA GLU A 283 -10.59 -9.47 13.31
C GLU A 283 -11.32 -10.16 12.16
N ARG A 284 -12.39 -9.52 11.66
CA ARG A 284 -13.26 -10.06 10.62
C ARG A 284 -13.57 -8.99 9.59
N TRP A 285 -13.36 -9.32 8.33
CA TRP A 285 -13.66 -8.46 7.20
C TRP A 285 -14.38 -9.19 6.05
N SER A 286 -14.79 -10.43 6.30
CA SER A 286 -15.58 -11.23 5.37
C SER A 286 -16.89 -11.66 6.02
N GLU A 287 -17.98 -11.55 5.27
CA GLU A 287 -19.30 -12.07 5.66
C GLU A 287 -20.01 -12.64 4.43
N GLY A 288 -20.22 -13.96 4.44
CA GLY A 288 -20.86 -14.64 3.32
C GLY A 288 -20.13 -14.40 2.00
N ARG A 289 -20.79 -13.71 1.08
CA ARG A 289 -20.30 -13.41 -0.26
C ARG A 289 -19.61 -12.04 -0.40
N VAL A 290 -19.30 -11.39 0.71
CA VAL A 290 -18.65 -10.08 0.74
C VAL A 290 -17.34 -10.16 1.53
N THR A 291 -16.26 -9.58 0.99
CA THR A 291 -14.97 -9.42 1.69
C THR A 291 -14.36 -8.07 1.41
N LEU A 292 -13.42 -7.62 2.24
CA LEU A 292 -12.63 -6.41 2.08
C LEU A 292 -11.21 -6.73 1.61
N LEU A 293 -10.55 -5.77 0.93
CA LEU A 293 -9.18 -5.90 0.46
C LEU A 293 -8.47 -4.54 0.45
N GLY A 294 -7.18 -4.53 0.77
CA GLY A 294 -6.35 -3.33 0.76
C GLY A 294 -6.81 -2.28 1.79
N ASP A 295 -6.81 -1.01 1.42
CA ASP A 295 -7.16 0.10 2.34
C ASP A 295 -8.60 0.05 2.86
N ALA A 296 -9.50 -0.70 2.23
CA ALA A 296 -10.81 -0.96 2.79
C ALA A 296 -10.75 -1.88 4.02
N ALA A 297 -9.83 -2.84 4.02
CA ALA A 297 -9.62 -3.80 5.11
C ALA A 297 -8.66 -3.27 6.19
N HIS A 298 -7.52 -2.69 5.79
CA HIS A 298 -6.42 -2.35 6.69
C HIS A 298 -5.70 -1.06 6.29
N PRO A 299 -6.40 0.09 6.23
CA PRO A 299 -5.71 1.35 5.95
C PRO A 299 -4.65 1.62 7.00
N MET A 300 -3.46 2.03 6.56
CA MET A 300 -2.28 2.18 7.40
C MET A 300 -1.55 3.49 7.14
N LEU A 301 -0.76 3.92 8.12
CA LEU A 301 0.13 5.05 7.94
C LEU A 301 1.31 4.68 7.03
N GLN A 302 1.93 5.65 6.41
CA GLN A 302 2.95 5.48 5.37
C GLN A 302 4.33 5.00 5.85
N TYR A 303 4.58 4.92 7.13
CA TYR A 303 5.93 4.80 7.73
C TYR A 303 6.71 3.52 7.43
N LEU A 304 6.06 2.45 7.01
CA LEU A 304 6.71 1.23 6.52
C LEU A 304 6.64 1.09 5.00
N ALA A 305 6.02 2.04 4.30
CA ALA A 305 5.81 2.00 2.85
C ALA A 305 5.14 0.69 2.36
N GLN A 306 4.17 0.15 3.13
CA GLN A 306 3.59 -1.17 2.87
C GLN A 306 2.13 -1.16 2.37
N GLY A 307 1.46 -0.01 2.27
CA GLY A 307 0.04 0.01 1.88
C GLY A 307 -0.22 -0.68 0.54
N ALA A 308 0.48 -0.28 -0.51
CA ALA A 308 0.37 -0.92 -1.83
C ALA A 308 0.89 -2.37 -1.81
N CYS A 309 1.99 -2.65 -1.10
CA CYS A 309 2.54 -4.01 -0.99
C CYS A 309 1.52 -4.97 -0.35
N MET A 310 0.84 -4.55 0.72
CA MET A 310 -0.17 -5.36 1.39
C MET A 310 -1.40 -5.59 0.52
N ALA A 311 -1.87 -4.59 -0.22
CA ALA A 311 -2.99 -4.75 -1.16
C ALA A 311 -2.66 -5.74 -2.30
N LEU A 312 -1.42 -5.74 -2.79
CA LEU A 312 -0.95 -6.71 -3.78
C LEU A 312 -0.85 -8.13 -3.21
N GLU A 313 -0.29 -8.27 -1.99
CA GLU A 313 -0.27 -9.56 -1.29
C GLU A 313 -1.69 -10.09 -1.03
N ASP A 314 -2.63 -9.21 -0.66
CA ASP A 314 -4.03 -9.57 -0.46
C ASP A 314 -4.61 -10.20 -1.72
N ALA A 315 -4.44 -9.53 -2.85
CA ALA A 315 -4.95 -10.03 -4.13
C ALA A 315 -4.33 -11.38 -4.53
N ALA A 316 -3.01 -11.52 -4.36
CA ALA A 316 -2.34 -12.80 -4.63
C ALA A 316 -2.79 -13.91 -3.68
N THR A 317 -2.97 -13.59 -2.38
CA THR A 317 -3.48 -14.53 -1.36
C THR A 317 -4.94 -14.93 -1.66
N LEU A 318 -5.78 -13.98 -2.06
CA LEU A 318 -7.15 -14.26 -2.49
C LEU A 318 -7.16 -15.20 -3.70
N GLY A 319 -6.30 -14.95 -4.69
CA GLY A 319 -6.15 -15.84 -5.85
C GLY A 319 -5.74 -17.26 -5.45
N GLU A 320 -4.88 -17.41 -4.43
CA GLU A 320 -4.47 -18.72 -3.92
C GLU A 320 -5.60 -19.39 -3.09
N ALA A 321 -6.33 -18.62 -2.29
CA ALA A 321 -7.50 -19.11 -1.57
C ALA A 321 -8.59 -19.64 -2.53
N LEU A 322 -8.84 -18.93 -3.62
CA LEU A 322 -9.74 -19.38 -4.70
C LEU A 322 -9.23 -20.67 -5.37
N ARG A 323 -7.93 -20.80 -5.59
CA ARG A 323 -7.34 -22.03 -6.14
C ARG A 323 -7.62 -23.25 -5.26
N VAL A 324 -7.59 -23.07 -3.94
CA VAL A 324 -7.82 -24.15 -2.97
C VAL A 324 -9.30 -24.44 -2.77
N SER A 325 -10.14 -23.40 -2.73
CA SER A 325 -11.58 -23.49 -2.44
C SER A 325 -12.45 -23.72 -3.70
N GLY A 326 -11.89 -23.58 -4.89
CA GLY A 326 -12.65 -23.69 -6.14
C GLY A 326 -13.71 -22.60 -6.26
N ASP A 327 -14.95 -22.99 -6.56
CA ASP A 327 -16.08 -22.08 -6.77
C ASP A 327 -16.78 -21.67 -5.47
N ASP A 328 -16.32 -22.16 -4.30
CA ASP A 328 -16.85 -21.77 -2.99
C ASP A 328 -16.25 -20.44 -2.56
N LEU A 329 -16.86 -19.34 -3.03
CA LEU A 329 -16.40 -17.97 -2.73
C LEU A 329 -16.42 -17.65 -1.23
N PRO A 330 -17.46 -17.99 -0.44
CA PRO A 330 -17.43 -17.81 1.01
C PRO A 330 -16.29 -18.54 1.71
N ALA A 331 -15.99 -19.79 1.32
CA ALA A 331 -14.87 -20.55 1.87
C ALA A 331 -13.52 -19.92 1.50
N ALA A 332 -13.36 -19.46 0.25
CA ALA A 332 -12.18 -18.74 -0.21
C ALA A 332 -11.97 -17.44 0.58
N PHE A 333 -13.01 -16.65 0.80
CA PHE A 333 -12.95 -15.41 1.58
C PHE A 333 -12.55 -15.65 3.04
N GLY A 334 -13.12 -16.69 3.67
CA GLY A 334 -12.74 -17.07 5.03
C GLY A 334 -11.29 -17.56 5.13
N LEU A 335 -10.78 -18.27 4.12
CA LEU A 335 -9.39 -18.70 4.08
C LEU A 335 -8.43 -17.52 3.86
N TYR A 336 -8.76 -16.64 2.93
CA TYR A 336 -8.05 -15.38 2.67
C TYR A 336 -7.98 -14.51 3.93
N GLU A 337 -9.10 -14.27 4.60
CA GLU A 337 -9.17 -13.49 5.83
C GLU A 337 -8.23 -14.05 6.91
N ARG A 338 -8.30 -15.36 7.20
CA ARG A 338 -7.42 -16.00 8.18
C ARG A 338 -5.93 -15.86 7.84
N ALA A 339 -5.59 -15.87 6.56
CA ALA A 339 -4.20 -15.69 6.12
C ALA A 339 -3.69 -14.25 6.32
N ARG A 340 -4.60 -13.26 6.23
CA ARG A 340 -4.20 -11.86 6.11
C ARG A 340 -4.36 -11.03 7.39
N VAL A 341 -5.38 -11.29 8.20
CA VAL A 341 -5.74 -10.45 9.35
C VAL A 341 -4.55 -10.17 10.28
N ALA A 342 -3.88 -11.20 10.79
CA ALA A 342 -2.78 -11.01 11.72
C ALA A 342 -1.56 -10.32 11.06
N ARG A 343 -1.28 -10.64 9.78
CA ARG A 343 -0.16 -10.06 9.05
C ARG A 343 -0.36 -8.57 8.80
N THR A 344 -1.51 -8.16 8.28
CA THR A 344 -1.81 -6.76 8.00
C THR A 344 -1.99 -5.94 9.27
N ALA A 345 -2.61 -6.52 10.32
CA ALA A 345 -2.72 -5.91 11.64
C ALA A 345 -1.34 -5.58 12.23
N ARG A 346 -0.37 -6.51 12.11
CA ARG A 346 1.02 -6.28 12.54
C ARG A 346 1.63 -5.10 11.79
N VAL A 347 1.42 -4.99 10.48
CA VAL A 347 1.92 -3.84 9.69
C VAL A 347 1.26 -2.54 10.16
N VAL A 348 -0.09 -2.51 10.30
CA VAL A 348 -0.82 -1.32 10.78
C VAL A 348 -0.26 -0.82 12.11
N LEU A 349 -0.07 -1.71 13.08
CA LEU A 349 0.44 -1.35 14.41
C LEU A 349 1.89 -0.86 14.34
N LEU A 350 2.75 -1.56 13.60
CA LEU A 350 4.16 -1.16 13.46
C LEU A 350 4.34 0.15 12.70
N THR A 351 3.44 0.51 11.77
CA THR A 351 3.52 1.84 11.14
C THR A 351 3.35 2.97 12.14
N ARG A 352 2.51 2.78 13.17
CA ARG A 352 2.32 3.77 14.24
C ARG A 352 3.58 3.94 15.08
N GLU A 353 4.22 2.81 15.47
CA GLU A 353 5.48 2.83 16.21
C GLU A 353 6.63 3.43 15.40
N MET A 354 6.71 3.10 14.11
CA MET A 354 7.74 3.66 13.23
C MET A 354 7.56 5.18 13.06
N GLY A 355 6.32 5.67 13.01
CA GLY A 355 6.04 7.10 13.00
C GLY A 355 6.60 7.81 14.24
N ARG A 356 6.47 7.21 15.42
CA ARG A 356 7.07 7.72 16.65
C ARG A 356 8.60 7.74 16.59
N LEU A 357 9.21 6.68 16.06
CA LEU A 357 10.67 6.61 15.90
C LEU A 357 11.21 7.66 14.93
N TYR A 358 10.55 7.86 13.78
CA TYR A 358 10.98 8.87 12.82
C TYR A 358 10.89 10.30 13.36
N HIS A 359 9.92 10.57 14.25
CA HIS A 359 9.67 11.88 14.83
C HIS A 359 10.26 12.06 16.24
N ALA A 360 11.13 11.16 16.67
CA ALA A 360 11.74 11.18 18.00
C ALA A 360 12.55 12.48 18.23
N LYS A 361 12.43 13.04 19.42
CA LYS A 361 13.12 14.26 19.89
C LYS A 361 13.77 14.08 21.25
N GLY A 362 14.64 15.00 21.63
CA GLY A 362 15.32 14.97 22.93
C GLY A 362 16.04 13.63 23.15
N VAL A 363 15.85 13.02 24.32
CA VAL A 363 16.47 11.73 24.69
C VAL A 363 15.98 10.60 23.79
N GLU A 364 14.72 10.61 23.36
CA GLU A 364 14.20 9.56 22.45
C GLU A 364 14.94 9.56 21.11
N ARG A 365 15.35 10.74 20.58
CA ARG A 365 16.20 10.84 19.39
C ARG A 365 17.55 10.15 19.59
N LEU A 366 18.20 10.36 20.75
CA LEU A 366 19.47 9.72 21.06
C LEU A 366 19.32 8.20 21.14
N VAL A 367 18.27 7.70 21.78
CA VAL A 367 17.94 6.28 21.84
C VAL A 367 17.69 5.72 20.45
N ARG A 368 16.90 6.38 19.61
CA ARG A 368 16.65 5.99 18.21
C ARG A 368 17.95 5.85 17.43
N ASN A 369 18.84 6.84 17.52
CA ASN A 369 20.12 6.82 16.80
C ASN A 369 21.02 5.66 17.26
N ASP A 370 20.94 5.27 18.53
CA ASP A 370 21.73 4.17 19.07
C ASP A 370 21.15 2.77 18.78
N LEU A 371 19.81 2.66 18.58
CA LEU A 371 19.13 1.38 18.34
C LEU A 371 19.72 0.56 17.17
N TRP A 372 20.19 1.24 16.13
CA TRP A 372 20.69 0.60 14.92
C TRP A 372 22.19 0.79 14.70
N LYS A 373 22.85 1.53 15.58
CA LYS A 373 24.29 1.78 15.49
C LYS A 373 25.09 0.50 15.46
N GLY A 374 25.94 0.36 14.45
CA GLY A 374 26.80 -0.81 14.29
C GLY A 374 26.06 -2.13 13.95
N ARG A 375 24.78 -2.06 13.59
CA ARG A 375 24.02 -3.23 13.16
C ARG A 375 24.49 -3.66 11.77
N SER A 376 24.83 -4.96 11.62
CA SER A 376 25.23 -5.50 10.31
C SER A 376 24.04 -5.61 9.34
N PRO A 377 24.28 -5.64 8.01
CA PRO A 377 23.24 -5.86 7.02
C PRO A 377 22.39 -7.11 7.29
N GLU A 378 23.01 -8.23 7.69
CA GLU A 378 22.33 -9.49 7.99
C GLU A 378 21.31 -9.34 9.13
N ARG A 379 21.65 -8.59 10.17
CA ARG A 379 20.73 -8.32 11.28
C ARG A 379 19.55 -7.44 10.85
N PHE A 380 19.73 -6.57 9.87
CA PHE A 380 18.60 -5.84 9.26
C PHE A 380 17.75 -6.78 8.43
N TYR A 381 18.35 -7.68 7.63
CA TYR A 381 17.62 -8.64 6.82
C TYR A 381 16.81 -9.59 7.70
N ASP A 382 17.40 -10.11 8.80
CA ASP A 382 16.68 -10.94 9.77
C ASP A 382 15.46 -10.22 10.37
N ALA A 383 15.62 -8.94 10.70
CA ALA A 383 14.51 -8.14 11.24
C ALA A 383 13.40 -7.87 10.20
N LEU A 384 13.72 -7.89 8.91
CA LEU A 384 12.79 -7.66 7.79
C LEU A 384 12.22 -8.95 7.20
N GLU A 385 12.75 -10.14 7.56
CA GLU A 385 12.35 -11.43 6.99
C GLU A 385 10.83 -11.67 7.06
N TRP A 386 10.23 -11.41 8.22
CA TRP A 386 8.78 -11.59 8.40
C TRP A 386 7.94 -10.76 7.41
N LEU A 387 8.47 -9.64 6.92
CA LEU A 387 7.79 -8.70 6.03
C LEU A 387 8.16 -8.93 4.56
N TYR A 388 9.46 -8.92 4.25
CA TYR A 388 9.96 -8.98 2.89
C TYR A 388 10.07 -10.42 2.36
N GLY A 389 10.17 -11.40 3.26
CA GLY A 389 10.27 -12.83 2.94
C GLY A 389 8.93 -13.49 2.56
N TRP A 390 7.83 -12.73 2.48
CA TRP A 390 6.53 -13.30 2.08
C TRP A 390 6.57 -13.89 0.67
N ARG A 391 5.93 -15.06 0.51
CA ARG A 391 5.79 -15.79 -0.75
C ARG A 391 4.37 -16.31 -0.91
N VAL A 392 3.86 -16.26 -2.12
CA VAL A 392 2.50 -16.72 -2.41
C VAL A 392 2.33 -18.22 -2.17
N GLU A 393 3.37 -19.03 -2.45
CA GLU A 393 3.35 -20.49 -2.28
C GLU A 393 3.17 -20.91 -0.83
N ALA A 394 3.57 -20.05 0.11
CA ALA A 394 3.49 -20.29 1.55
C ALA A 394 2.38 -19.49 2.25
N CYS A 395 1.64 -18.64 1.53
CA CYS A 395 0.72 -17.69 2.15
C CYS A 395 -0.48 -18.33 2.88
N LEU A 396 -0.82 -19.58 2.53
CA LEU A 396 -1.86 -20.38 3.17
C LEU A 396 -1.30 -21.54 4.03
N ALA A 397 0.02 -21.60 4.24
CA ALA A 397 0.62 -22.69 5.00
C ALA A 397 0.07 -22.75 6.45
N GLY A 398 -0.31 -23.96 6.86
CA GLY A 398 -0.88 -24.20 8.20
C GLY A 398 -2.33 -23.79 8.38
N LEU A 399 -3.01 -23.37 7.28
CA LEU A 399 -4.44 -23.06 7.30
C LEU A 399 -5.25 -24.15 6.62
N ASP A 400 -6.22 -24.74 7.33
CA ASP A 400 -7.17 -25.68 6.74
C ASP A 400 -8.17 -24.96 5.84
N ALA A 401 -8.49 -25.58 4.70
CA ALA A 401 -9.50 -25.06 3.78
C ALA A 401 -10.93 -25.08 4.37
N ARG A 402 -11.17 -25.89 5.41
CA ARG A 402 -12.47 -25.94 6.10
C ARG A 402 -12.53 -24.92 7.24
N PRO A 403 -13.66 -24.20 7.41
CA PRO A 403 -13.85 -23.40 8.61
C PRO A 403 -13.83 -24.35 9.81
N GLY A 404 -12.90 -24.09 10.74
CA GLY A 404 -12.67 -24.94 11.89
C GLY A 404 -13.95 -25.26 12.64
N ALA A 405 -14.23 -26.54 12.86
CA ALA A 405 -15.15 -26.98 13.90
C ALA A 405 -14.62 -26.40 15.23
N GLY A 406 -15.41 -25.52 15.83
CA GLY A 406 -15.00 -24.68 16.95
C GLY A 406 -14.29 -25.46 18.05
N ARG A 407 -13.19 -24.89 18.53
CA ARG A 407 -12.79 -25.18 19.91
C ARG A 407 -13.75 -24.40 20.82
N ARG A 408 -14.57 -25.14 21.53
CA ARG A 408 -15.43 -24.67 22.62
C ARG A 408 -14.57 -24.17 23.78
#